data_c8a73ec67e99bab00e26dee0b1b0793e
#
_entry.id   c8a73ec67e99bab00e26dee0b1b0793e
#
_cell.length_a   1.000
_cell.length_b   1.000
_cell.length_c   1.000
_cell.angle_alpha   90.00
_cell.angle_beta   90.00
_cell.angle_gamma   90.00
#
_symmetry.space_group_name_H-M   'P 1'
#
loop_
_entity.id
_entity.type
_entity.pdbx_description
1 polymer ?
#
loop_
_entity_poly.entity_id
_entity_poly.type
_entity_poly.pdbx_seq_one_letter_code
_entity_poly.pdbx_strand_id
1 'polypeptide(L)'
;IERIIARKPEAILLSPFENSGGYGKLDKLHVPIIEVADYMESSPLGRAEWMKFYGMLFKKDGNAPKTALAASCEPKADSLFAKIEKEYLKLKAEAAGYPKGLSILTERKTGNVWYVPGGQSTIGILLKDANARYIFEDDEHSGSLAMSPEQILAKGKQVDVWAFKYFGGAPLSQAQLLQEYDGYKALAAFSRGNIYQVDTSTVPYFELTSFHPELLLREFIILAHGERFGKLRFYKK
;
A
#
# COMPACT_ATOMS: atom_id res chain seq x y z
N ILE A 1 -11.80 -17.64 18.89
CA ILE A 1 -11.69 -17.13 20.27
C ILE A 1 -10.96 -18.14 21.13
N GLU A 2 -11.34 -19.43 21.16
CA GLU A 2 -10.71 -20.48 21.97
C GLU A 2 -9.19 -20.58 21.76
N ARG A 3 -8.71 -20.46 20.51
CA ARG A 3 -7.29 -20.43 20.20
C ARG A 3 -6.58 -19.19 20.78
N ILE A 4 -7.26 -18.05 20.89
CA ILE A 4 -6.72 -16.84 21.52
C ILE A 4 -6.59 -17.05 23.00
N ILE A 5 -7.64 -17.57 23.65
CA ILE A 5 -7.64 -17.90 25.09
C ILE A 5 -6.51 -18.87 25.43
N ALA A 6 -6.34 -19.92 24.63
CA ALA A 6 -5.28 -20.90 24.82
C ALA A 6 -3.86 -20.34 24.75
N ARG A 7 -3.66 -19.22 24.03
CA ARG A 7 -2.39 -18.53 23.90
C ARG A 7 -2.07 -17.59 25.06
N LYS A 8 -3.06 -17.29 25.92
CA LYS A 8 -2.92 -16.38 27.07
C LYS A 8 -2.19 -15.07 26.70
N PRO A 9 -2.69 -14.31 25.73
CA PRO A 9 -2.03 -13.08 25.31
C PRO A 9 -2.08 -12.03 26.43
N GLU A 10 -1.06 -11.18 26.51
CA GLU A 10 -1.02 -10.04 27.44
C GLU A 10 -1.84 -8.85 26.91
N ALA A 11 -1.99 -8.74 25.59
CA ALA A 11 -2.85 -7.80 24.90
C ALA A 11 -3.31 -8.37 23.55
N ILE A 12 -4.38 -7.80 23.01
CA ILE A 12 -4.91 -8.16 21.69
C ILE A 12 -4.94 -6.86 20.86
N LEU A 13 -4.23 -6.85 19.74
CA LEU A 13 -4.27 -5.73 18.79
C LEU A 13 -5.33 -6.07 17.74
N LEU A 14 -6.28 -5.17 17.55
CA LEU A 14 -7.36 -5.32 16.59
C LEU A 14 -7.54 -4.05 15.77
N SER A 15 -7.85 -4.23 14.49
CA SER A 15 -8.33 -3.14 13.66
C SER A 15 -9.78 -2.79 14.04
N PRO A 16 -10.15 -1.51 14.21
CA PRO A 16 -11.52 -1.09 14.52
C PRO A 16 -12.49 -1.26 13.34
N PHE A 17 -12.08 -1.91 12.27
CA PHE A 17 -12.73 -1.91 10.96
C PHE A 17 -14.18 -2.42 10.94
N GLU A 18 -14.58 -3.32 11.81
CA GLU A 18 -15.89 -3.99 11.61
C GLU A 18 -16.87 -3.86 12.78
N ASN A 19 -16.53 -3.17 13.84
CA ASN A 19 -17.36 -3.25 15.04
C ASN A 19 -17.77 -1.90 15.59
N SER A 20 -18.82 -1.40 15.04
CA SER A 20 -19.62 -0.37 15.70
C SER A 20 -20.33 -0.83 17.01
N GLY A 21 -20.08 -2.06 17.49
CA GLY A 21 -20.81 -2.67 18.60
C GLY A 21 -19.99 -3.40 19.68
N GLY A 22 -18.65 -3.23 19.69
CA GLY A 22 -17.77 -3.90 20.65
C GLY A 22 -17.18 -5.22 20.11
N TYR A 23 -16.30 -5.86 20.89
CA TYR A 23 -15.55 -7.03 20.49
C TYR A 23 -16.19 -8.37 20.90
N GLY A 24 -17.44 -8.30 21.33
CA GLY A 24 -18.27 -9.46 21.65
C GLY A 24 -17.66 -10.34 22.74
N LYS A 25 -17.33 -11.59 22.41
CA LYS A 25 -16.75 -12.54 23.40
C LYS A 25 -15.32 -12.15 23.81
N LEU A 26 -14.61 -11.33 23.07
CA LEU A 26 -13.25 -10.89 23.43
C LEU A 26 -13.28 -9.93 24.62
N ASP A 27 -14.32 -9.10 24.75
CA ASP A 27 -14.49 -8.17 25.89
C ASP A 27 -14.54 -8.90 27.24
N LYS A 28 -14.99 -10.18 27.21
CA LYS A 28 -15.11 -11.01 28.41
C LYS A 28 -13.80 -11.69 28.85
N LEU A 29 -12.72 -11.53 28.08
CA LEU A 29 -11.44 -12.16 28.38
C LEU A 29 -10.63 -11.41 29.43
N HIS A 30 -11.02 -10.17 29.76
CA HIS A 30 -10.25 -9.26 30.62
C HIS A 30 -8.79 -9.06 30.18
N VAL A 31 -8.53 -9.23 28.88
CA VAL A 31 -7.24 -8.94 28.24
C VAL A 31 -7.37 -7.59 27.58
N PRO A 32 -6.42 -6.68 27.75
CA PRO A 32 -6.43 -5.38 27.09
C PRO A 32 -6.59 -5.51 25.58
N ILE A 33 -7.55 -4.78 25.00
CA ILE A 33 -7.72 -4.67 23.55
C ILE A 33 -7.20 -3.32 23.15
N ILE A 34 -6.26 -3.32 22.18
CA ILE A 34 -5.64 -2.13 21.64
C ILE A 34 -6.13 -1.98 20.21
N GLU A 35 -6.90 -0.92 19.94
CA GLU A 35 -7.35 -0.60 18.60
C GLU A 35 -6.20 0.03 17.80
N VAL A 36 -5.88 -0.57 16.67
CA VAL A 36 -4.84 -0.11 15.75
C VAL A 36 -5.48 0.31 14.43
N ALA A 37 -5.41 1.59 14.14
CA ALA A 37 -6.07 2.22 13.00
C ALA A 37 -5.08 2.70 11.92
N ASP A 38 -3.92 2.05 11.81
CA ASP A 38 -2.87 2.39 10.85
C ASP A 38 -3.36 2.35 9.40
N TYR A 39 -4.33 1.49 9.09
CA TYR A 39 -4.93 1.40 7.76
C TYR A 39 -5.78 2.63 7.38
N MET A 40 -6.23 3.41 8.37
CA MET A 40 -6.99 4.65 8.15
C MET A 40 -6.10 5.86 7.83
N GLU A 41 -4.79 5.72 8.06
CA GLU A 41 -3.84 6.77 7.69
C GLU A 41 -3.75 6.90 6.17
N SER A 42 -4.05 8.07 5.66
CA SER A 42 -3.91 8.38 4.24
C SER A 42 -2.49 8.81 3.88
N SER A 43 -1.79 9.48 4.81
CA SER A 43 -0.39 9.86 4.61
C SER A 43 0.53 8.64 4.59
N PRO A 44 1.32 8.41 3.52
CA PRO A 44 2.26 7.30 3.47
C PRO A 44 3.28 7.32 4.63
N LEU A 45 3.80 8.49 4.99
CA LEU A 45 4.71 8.62 6.13
C LEU A 45 3.99 8.49 7.47
N GLY A 46 2.78 9.06 7.62
CA GLY A 46 1.97 8.87 8.82
C GLY A 46 1.68 7.39 9.07
N ARG A 47 1.34 6.63 8.02
CA ARG A 47 1.16 5.19 8.13
C ARG A 47 2.43 4.46 8.55
N ALA A 48 3.59 4.81 8.00
CA ALA A 48 4.86 4.23 8.39
C ALA A 48 5.25 4.60 9.83
N GLU A 49 4.86 5.78 10.31
CA GLU A 49 5.15 6.25 11.67
C GLU A 49 4.51 5.39 12.77
N TRP A 50 3.44 4.65 12.46
CA TRP A 50 2.85 3.67 13.38
C TRP A 50 3.87 2.63 13.89
N MET A 51 4.99 2.43 13.19
CA MET A 51 6.07 1.59 13.70
C MET A 51 6.62 2.07 15.05
N LYS A 52 6.55 3.38 15.33
CA LYS A 52 6.97 3.94 16.64
C LYS A 52 6.01 3.51 17.73
N PHE A 53 4.69 3.54 17.45
CA PHE A 53 3.68 3.02 18.38
C PHE A 53 3.92 1.54 18.70
N TYR A 54 4.14 0.72 17.68
CA TYR A 54 4.47 -0.69 17.91
C TYR A 54 5.79 -0.86 18.68
N GLY A 55 6.79 -0.01 18.40
CA GLY A 55 8.06 0.00 19.15
C GLY A 55 7.89 0.27 20.64
N MET A 56 6.97 1.17 21.00
CA MET A 56 6.64 1.48 22.40
C MET A 56 5.92 0.34 23.11
N LEU A 57 5.06 -0.43 22.43
CA LEU A 57 4.36 -1.59 23.04
C LEU A 57 5.33 -2.68 23.49
N PHE A 58 6.50 -2.77 22.87
CA PHE A 58 7.55 -3.74 23.22
C PHE A 58 8.70 -3.10 24.01
N LYS A 59 8.38 -2.03 24.75
CA LYS A 59 9.35 -1.42 25.67
C LYS A 59 9.62 -2.34 26.84
N LYS A 60 10.89 -2.48 27.17
CA LYS A 60 11.32 -3.28 28.31
C LYS A 60 11.11 -2.52 29.61
N ASP A 61 10.34 -3.10 30.51
CA ASP A 61 10.41 -2.71 31.91
C ASP A 61 11.75 -3.16 32.50
N GLY A 62 12.39 -2.29 33.32
CA GLY A 62 13.73 -2.54 33.88
C GLY A 62 13.88 -3.84 34.67
N ASN A 63 12.78 -4.56 34.94
CA ASN A 63 12.71 -5.82 35.68
C ASN A 63 12.54 -7.07 34.81
N ALA A 64 12.42 -6.94 33.47
CA ALA A 64 12.24 -8.08 32.60
C ALA A 64 13.55 -8.87 32.40
N PRO A 65 13.49 -10.22 32.27
CA PRO A 65 14.70 -11.02 32.09
C PRO A 65 15.46 -10.62 30.82
N LYS A 66 16.80 -10.65 30.88
CA LYS A 66 17.72 -10.25 29.80
C LYS A 66 17.75 -11.23 28.63
N THR A 67 16.60 -11.68 28.13
CA THR A 67 16.55 -12.48 26.90
C THR A 67 16.72 -11.59 25.67
N ALA A 68 17.26 -12.11 24.58
CA ALA A 68 17.76 -11.40 23.41
C ALA A 68 16.77 -10.46 22.67
N LEU A 69 15.47 -10.52 22.94
CA LEU A 69 14.47 -9.59 22.41
C LEU A 69 14.37 -8.28 23.18
N ALA A 70 15.19 -8.05 24.12
CA ALA A 70 15.01 -7.12 25.24
C ALA A 70 15.80 -5.83 25.17
N ALA A 71 16.34 -5.42 24.04
CA ALA A 71 16.65 -4.01 23.80
C ALA A 71 15.34 -3.31 23.44
N SER A 72 15.02 -2.18 24.09
CA SER A 72 13.82 -1.40 23.75
C SER A 72 13.67 -1.29 22.23
N CYS A 73 12.51 -1.68 21.70
CA CYS A 73 12.24 -1.57 20.26
C CYS A 73 12.01 -0.13 19.83
N GLU A 74 11.74 0.77 20.78
CA GLU A 74 11.48 2.19 20.56
C GLU A 74 12.64 2.91 19.83
N PRO A 75 13.91 2.87 20.28
CA PRO A 75 15.01 3.53 19.55
C PRO A 75 15.26 2.94 18.16
N LYS A 76 14.95 1.64 17.99
CA LYS A 76 15.02 1.01 16.66
C LYS A 76 13.94 1.52 15.72
N ALA A 77 12.70 1.62 16.21
CA ALA A 77 11.56 2.14 15.44
C ALA A 77 11.80 3.58 15.02
N ASP A 78 12.27 4.43 15.96
CA ASP A 78 12.61 5.83 15.67
C ASP A 78 13.72 5.95 14.63
N SER A 79 14.81 5.18 14.79
CA SER A 79 15.92 5.18 13.83
C SER A 79 15.51 4.68 12.47
N LEU A 80 14.66 3.66 12.41
CA LEU A 80 14.15 3.11 11.15
C LEU A 80 13.24 4.11 10.46
N PHE A 81 12.27 4.68 11.19
CA PHE A 81 11.37 5.70 10.64
C PHE A 81 12.13 6.90 10.09
N ALA A 82 13.12 7.43 10.85
CA ALA A 82 13.91 8.56 10.39
C ALA A 82 14.66 8.29 9.06
N LYS A 83 15.11 7.05 8.84
CA LYS A 83 15.73 6.65 7.57
C LYS A 83 14.72 6.60 6.45
N ILE A 84 13.54 6.02 6.69
CA ILE A 84 12.44 5.91 5.73
C ILE A 84 11.96 7.31 5.33
N GLU A 85 11.70 8.16 6.31
CA GLU A 85 11.27 9.55 6.10
C GLU A 85 12.28 10.33 5.24
N LYS A 86 13.56 10.26 5.62
CA LYS A 86 14.64 10.92 4.87
C LYS A 86 14.69 10.47 3.42
N GLU A 87 14.61 9.16 3.16
CA GLU A 87 14.66 8.63 1.80
C GLU A 87 13.39 8.98 1.03
N TYR A 88 12.22 8.89 1.66
CA TYR A 88 10.94 9.28 1.07
C TYR A 88 10.95 10.74 0.61
N LEU A 89 11.34 11.66 1.50
CA LEU A 89 11.38 13.10 1.21
C LEU A 89 12.41 13.42 0.13
N LYS A 90 13.56 12.75 0.11
CA LYS A 90 14.56 12.86 -0.96
C LYS A 90 13.97 12.45 -2.31
N LEU A 91 13.34 11.27 -2.38
CA LEU A 91 12.73 10.76 -3.62
C LEU A 91 11.62 11.69 -4.13
N LYS A 92 10.75 12.16 -3.23
CA LYS A 92 9.69 13.12 -3.56
C LYS A 92 10.27 14.43 -4.14
N ALA A 93 11.30 14.99 -3.51
CA ALA A 93 11.96 16.21 -3.98
C ALA A 93 12.64 16.00 -5.34
N GLU A 94 13.28 14.85 -5.53
CA GLU A 94 13.91 14.47 -6.79
C GLU A 94 12.87 14.37 -7.92
N ALA A 95 11.76 13.66 -7.69
CA ALA A 95 10.69 13.53 -8.68
C ALA A 95 10.04 14.88 -9.03
N ALA A 96 9.86 15.77 -8.05
CA ALA A 96 9.31 17.12 -8.26
C ALA A 96 10.20 18.02 -9.10
N GLY A 97 11.50 17.74 -9.21
CA GLY A 97 12.44 18.45 -10.06
C GLY A 97 12.30 18.16 -11.56
N TYR A 98 11.46 17.22 -11.95
CA TYR A 98 11.21 16.85 -13.34
C TYR A 98 9.81 17.29 -13.81
N PRO A 99 9.59 17.38 -15.13
CA PRO A 99 8.24 17.56 -15.67
C PRO A 99 7.30 16.44 -15.21
N LYS A 100 6.00 16.72 -15.15
CA LYS A 100 4.97 15.74 -14.81
C LYS A 100 5.16 14.45 -15.62
N GLY A 101 5.24 13.30 -14.95
CA GLY A 101 5.55 12.01 -15.54
C GLY A 101 4.39 11.39 -16.35
N LEU A 102 4.54 10.12 -16.72
CA LEU A 102 3.52 9.34 -17.39
C LEU A 102 2.27 9.18 -16.51
N SER A 103 1.14 8.96 -17.15
CA SER A 103 -0.11 8.65 -16.46
C SER A 103 -0.16 7.17 -16.07
N ILE A 104 -0.50 6.90 -14.80
CA ILE A 104 -0.56 5.55 -14.24
C ILE A 104 -2.00 5.23 -13.84
N LEU A 105 -2.53 4.13 -14.35
CA LEU A 105 -3.74 3.49 -13.84
C LEU A 105 -3.32 2.33 -12.95
N THR A 106 -3.88 2.26 -11.76
CA THR A 106 -3.63 1.15 -10.83
C THR A 106 -4.81 0.19 -10.77
N GLU A 107 -4.56 -1.00 -10.27
CA GLU A 107 -5.54 -2.04 -10.03
C GLU A 107 -6.19 -2.59 -11.33
N ARG A 108 -6.96 -3.63 -11.18
CA ARG A 108 -7.78 -4.24 -12.23
C ARG A 108 -9.17 -4.55 -11.70
N LYS A 109 -10.08 -4.84 -12.59
CA LYS A 109 -11.44 -5.14 -12.23
C LYS A 109 -11.53 -6.42 -11.39
N THR A 110 -12.45 -6.45 -10.44
CA THR A 110 -12.78 -7.60 -9.60
C THR A 110 -14.28 -7.81 -9.66
N GLY A 111 -14.73 -8.94 -10.22
CA GLY A 111 -16.15 -9.12 -10.51
C GLY A 111 -16.65 -8.06 -11.50
N ASN A 112 -17.66 -7.29 -11.12
CA ASN A 112 -18.23 -6.22 -11.93
C ASN A 112 -17.74 -4.82 -11.54
N VAL A 113 -16.79 -4.72 -10.61
CA VAL A 113 -16.30 -3.46 -10.07
C VAL A 113 -14.81 -3.34 -10.31
N TRP A 114 -14.36 -2.14 -10.58
CA TRP A 114 -12.94 -1.78 -10.60
C TRP A 114 -12.68 -0.84 -9.45
N TYR A 115 -12.00 -1.34 -8.42
CA TYR A 115 -11.62 -0.53 -7.28
C TYR A 115 -10.33 0.20 -7.60
N VAL A 116 -10.38 1.53 -7.57
CA VAL A 116 -9.20 2.39 -7.80
C VAL A 116 -8.97 3.28 -6.59
N PRO A 117 -7.72 3.63 -6.28
CA PRO A 117 -7.42 4.55 -5.19
C PRO A 117 -8.05 5.93 -5.40
N GLY A 118 -8.68 6.50 -4.39
CA GLY A 118 -9.02 7.92 -4.40
C GLY A 118 -7.77 8.80 -4.39
N GLY A 119 -7.89 10.05 -4.79
CA GLY A 119 -6.75 10.99 -4.88
C GLY A 119 -6.07 11.26 -3.54
N GLN A 120 -6.82 11.19 -2.44
CA GLN A 120 -6.29 11.38 -1.08
C GLN A 120 -6.01 10.06 -0.35
N SER A 121 -6.06 8.92 -1.04
CA SER A 121 -5.63 7.64 -0.48
C SER A 121 -4.11 7.52 -0.42
N THR A 122 -3.59 6.57 0.37
CA THR A 122 -2.14 6.30 0.45
C THR A 122 -1.51 6.11 -0.94
N ILE A 123 -2.16 5.35 -1.83
CA ILE A 123 -1.65 5.13 -3.19
C ILE A 123 -1.82 6.38 -4.06
N GLY A 124 -2.94 7.12 -3.94
CA GLY A 124 -3.13 8.39 -4.64
C GLY A 124 -2.04 9.41 -4.28
N ILE A 125 -1.72 9.52 -2.99
CA ILE A 125 -0.64 10.39 -2.50
C ILE A 125 0.72 9.91 -3.00
N LEU A 126 1.01 8.60 -3.00
CA LEU A 126 2.25 8.07 -3.57
C LEU A 126 2.41 8.41 -5.06
N LEU A 127 1.35 8.30 -5.85
CA LEU A 127 1.36 8.68 -7.27
C LEU A 127 1.62 10.20 -7.44
N LYS A 128 0.98 11.03 -6.62
CA LYS A 128 1.21 12.48 -6.59
C LYS A 128 2.65 12.81 -6.21
N ASP A 129 3.18 12.18 -5.16
CA ASP A 129 4.54 12.40 -4.68
C ASP A 129 5.60 11.85 -5.65
N ALA A 130 5.25 10.83 -6.46
CA ALA A 130 6.03 10.38 -7.60
C ALA A 130 5.99 11.35 -8.80
N ASN A 131 5.26 12.46 -8.71
CA ASN A 131 5.00 13.38 -9.81
C ASN A 131 4.45 12.69 -11.07
N ALA A 132 3.71 11.59 -10.89
CA ALA A 132 2.96 10.90 -11.94
C ALA A 132 1.63 11.62 -12.21
N ARG A 133 1.03 11.41 -13.39
CA ARG A 133 -0.36 11.78 -13.62
C ARG A 133 -1.26 10.64 -13.17
N TYR A 134 -2.38 10.99 -12.56
CA TYR A 134 -3.37 10.03 -12.13
C TYR A 134 -4.78 10.52 -12.49
N ILE A 135 -5.60 9.66 -13.08
CA ILE A 135 -6.94 10.05 -13.60
C ILE A 135 -7.94 10.45 -12.50
N PHE A 136 -7.60 10.18 -11.24
CA PHE A 136 -8.36 10.57 -10.05
C PHE A 136 -7.53 11.42 -9.09
N GLU A 137 -6.52 12.17 -9.59
CA GLU A 137 -5.63 12.98 -8.72
C GLU A 137 -6.38 14.08 -7.96
N ASP A 138 -7.51 14.56 -8.51
CA ASP A 138 -8.36 15.60 -7.91
C ASP A 138 -9.50 15.01 -7.04
N ASP A 139 -9.57 13.70 -6.89
CA ASP A 139 -10.60 13.05 -6.06
C ASP A 139 -10.24 13.19 -4.58
N GLU A 140 -11.23 13.58 -3.75
CA GLU A 140 -11.01 13.89 -2.34
C GLU A 140 -11.14 12.67 -1.41
N HIS A 141 -11.48 11.50 -1.92
CA HIS A 141 -11.62 10.30 -1.08
C HIS A 141 -10.25 9.76 -0.66
N SER A 142 -10.15 9.42 0.61
CA SER A 142 -8.97 8.76 1.21
C SER A 142 -8.98 7.23 1.07
N GLY A 143 -10.08 6.65 0.59
CA GLY A 143 -10.26 5.22 0.37
C GLY A 143 -10.23 4.84 -1.11
N SER A 144 -10.73 3.65 -1.40
CA SER A 144 -10.92 3.16 -2.77
C SER A 144 -12.27 3.59 -3.34
N LEU A 145 -12.28 4.00 -4.59
CA LEU A 145 -13.48 4.29 -5.37
C LEU A 145 -13.96 3.00 -6.04
N ALA A 146 -15.22 2.66 -5.82
CA ALA A 146 -15.87 1.55 -6.51
C ALA A 146 -16.47 2.06 -7.83
N MET A 147 -15.82 1.80 -8.95
CA MET A 147 -16.21 2.29 -10.27
C MET A 147 -16.66 1.15 -11.18
N SER A 148 -17.53 1.43 -12.13
CA SER A 148 -17.78 0.47 -13.21
C SER A 148 -16.58 0.44 -14.17
N PRO A 149 -16.31 -0.70 -14.83
CA PRO A 149 -15.25 -0.78 -15.84
C PRO A 149 -15.40 0.28 -16.94
N GLU A 150 -16.63 0.61 -17.35
CA GLU A 150 -16.92 1.61 -18.38
C GLU A 150 -16.50 3.02 -17.92
N GLN A 151 -16.75 3.36 -16.66
CA GLN A 151 -16.32 4.65 -16.09
C GLN A 151 -14.81 4.77 -16.06
N ILE A 152 -14.10 3.68 -15.71
CA ILE A 152 -12.63 3.64 -15.73
C ILE A 152 -12.13 3.78 -17.17
N LEU A 153 -12.70 3.05 -18.13
CA LEU A 153 -12.29 3.13 -19.53
C LEU A 153 -12.58 4.51 -20.13
N ALA A 154 -13.70 5.14 -19.77
CA ALA A 154 -14.01 6.49 -20.23
C ALA A 154 -12.96 7.52 -19.81
N LYS A 155 -12.46 7.45 -18.56
CA LYS A 155 -11.43 8.36 -18.04
C LYS A 155 -10.00 7.90 -18.39
N GLY A 156 -9.75 6.60 -18.34
CA GLY A 156 -8.43 6.00 -18.40
C GLY A 156 -7.97 5.51 -19.76
N LYS A 157 -8.76 5.71 -20.83
CA LYS A 157 -8.45 5.21 -22.19
C LYS A 157 -7.04 5.54 -22.66
N GLN A 158 -6.53 6.72 -22.33
CA GLN A 158 -5.24 7.23 -22.79
C GLN A 158 -4.11 7.07 -21.76
N VAL A 159 -4.31 6.31 -20.67
CA VAL A 159 -3.25 6.09 -19.69
C VAL A 159 -2.02 5.45 -20.34
N ASP A 160 -0.84 5.90 -19.90
CA ASP A 160 0.43 5.45 -20.47
C ASP A 160 0.89 4.13 -19.87
N VAL A 161 0.60 3.91 -18.60
CA VAL A 161 1.03 2.76 -17.78
C VAL A 161 -0.16 2.17 -17.06
N TRP A 162 -0.29 0.85 -17.07
CA TRP A 162 -1.24 0.11 -16.25
C TRP A 162 -0.48 -0.80 -15.28
N ALA A 163 -0.58 -0.53 -13.97
CA ALA A 163 0.16 -1.22 -12.93
C ALA A 163 -0.80 -1.83 -11.90
N PHE A 164 -0.79 -3.14 -11.70
CA PHE A 164 -1.72 -3.80 -10.79
C PHE A 164 -1.10 -4.96 -10.01
N LYS A 165 -1.81 -5.37 -8.97
CA LYS A 165 -1.47 -6.52 -8.13
C LYS A 165 -2.16 -7.78 -8.63
N TYR A 166 -1.49 -8.92 -8.48
CA TYR A 166 -2.07 -10.25 -8.60
C TYR A 166 -1.54 -11.16 -7.48
N PHE A 167 -2.11 -12.32 -7.32
CA PHE A 167 -1.73 -13.25 -6.27
C PHE A 167 -1.36 -14.60 -6.86
N GLY A 168 -0.07 -14.95 -6.74
CA GLY A 168 0.46 -16.27 -7.03
C GLY A 168 0.53 -16.65 -8.50
N GLY A 169 1.42 -17.57 -8.81
CA GLY A 169 1.63 -18.10 -10.16
C GLY A 169 2.46 -17.22 -11.07
N ALA A 170 2.32 -17.45 -12.36
CA ALA A 170 2.98 -16.64 -13.38
C ALA A 170 2.21 -15.31 -13.59
N PRO A 171 2.91 -14.25 -14.04
CA PRO A 171 2.26 -13.02 -14.46
C PRO A 171 1.17 -13.28 -15.49
N LEU A 172 0.07 -12.57 -15.40
CA LEU A 172 -1.06 -12.71 -16.32
C LEU A 172 -0.64 -12.24 -17.72
N SER A 173 -0.79 -13.09 -18.70
CA SER A 173 -0.60 -12.72 -20.10
C SER A 173 -1.73 -11.80 -20.60
N GLN A 174 -1.48 -11.07 -21.67
CA GLN A 174 -2.53 -10.25 -22.30
C GLN A 174 -3.75 -11.09 -22.69
N ALA A 175 -3.54 -12.32 -23.14
CA ALA A 175 -4.63 -13.23 -23.51
C ALA A 175 -5.50 -13.57 -22.27
N GLN A 176 -4.91 -13.86 -21.13
CA GLN A 176 -5.62 -14.13 -19.89
C GLN A 176 -6.38 -12.89 -19.39
N LEU A 177 -5.77 -11.70 -19.49
CA LEU A 177 -6.43 -10.45 -19.16
C LEU A 177 -7.66 -10.19 -20.04
N LEU A 178 -7.58 -10.47 -21.35
CA LEU A 178 -8.72 -10.35 -22.26
C LEU A 178 -9.81 -11.41 -22.00
N GLN A 179 -9.45 -12.60 -21.52
CA GLN A 179 -10.43 -13.59 -21.06
C GLN A 179 -11.16 -13.12 -19.79
N GLU A 180 -10.48 -12.39 -18.91
CA GLU A 180 -11.10 -11.78 -17.73
C GLU A 180 -12.05 -10.64 -18.13
N TYR A 181 -11.62 -9.78 -19.05
CA TYR A 181 -12.40 -8.64 -19.53
C TYR A 181 -11.86 -8.09 -20.85
N ASP A 182 -12.60 -8.27 -21.92
CA ASP A 182 -12.23 -7.83 -23.28
C ASP A 182 -12.04 -6.30 -23.38
N GLY A 183 -12.71 -5.54 -22.52
CA GLY A 183 -12.61 -4.07 -22.47
C GLY A 183 -11.21 -3.54 -22.18
N TYR A 184 -10.30 -4.34 -21.58
CA TYR A 184 -8.92 -3.91 -21.33
C TYR A 184 -8.18 -3.49 -22.60
N LYS A 185 -8.52 -4.04 -23.77
CA LYS A 185 -7.97 -3.64 -25.07
C LYS A 185 -8.18 -2.16 -25.41
N ALA A 186 -9.15 -1.50 -24.77
CA ALA A 186 -9.40 -0.08 -24.96
C ALA A 186 -8.37 0.83 -24.24
N LEU A 187 -7.58 0.30 -23.32
CA LEU A 187 -6.51 1.04 -22.65
C LEU A 187 -5.30 1.19 -23.58
N ALA A 188 -4.80 2.41 -23.75
CA ALA A 188 -3.57 2.66 -24.53
C ALA A 188 -2.36 1.93 -23.91
N ALA A 189 -2.29 1.85 -22.58
CA ALA A 189 -1.26 1.08 -21.88
C ALA A 189 -1.29 -0.41 -22.27
N PHE A 190 -2.47 -1.00 -22.42
CA PHE A 190 -2.62 -2.39 -22.88
C PHE A 190 -2.08 -2.59 -24.30
N SER A 191 -2.53 -1.75 -25.22
CA SER A 191 -2.12 -1.82 -26.64
C SER A 191 -0.63 -1.61 -26.86
N ARG A 192 0.01 -0.78 -25.99
CA ARG A 192 1.46 -0.51 -26.03
C ARG A 192 2.29 -1.56 -25.25
N GLY A 193 1.66 -2.51 -24.59
CA GLY A 193 2.32 -3.49 -23.73
C GLY A 193 2.96 -2.84 -22.48
N ASN A 194 2.47 -1.70 -22.03
CA ASN A 194 2.92 -1.03 -20.81
C ASN A 194 2.11 -1.51 -19.59
N ILE A 195 2.12 -2.82 -19.39
CA ILE A 195 1.42 -3.50 -18.32
C ILE A 195 2.45 -3.98 -17.31
N TYR A 196 2.31 -3.54 -16.07
CA TYR A 196 3.21 -3.88 -14.98
C TYR A 196 2.45 -4.59 -13.87
N GLN A 197 3.00 -5.68 -13.39
CA GLN A 197 2.34 -6.56 -12.44
C GLN A 197 3.22 -6.80 -11.23
N VAL A 198 2.63 -6.87 -10.04
CA VAL A 198 3.33 -7.27 -8.81
C VAL A 198 2.63 -8.48 -8.20
N ASP A 199 3.41 -9.52 -7.93
CA ASP A 199 2.93 -10.73 -7.28
C ASP A 199 2.96 -10.57 -5.76
N THR A 200 1.78 -10.43 -5.16
CA THR A 200 1.64 -10.26 -3.71
C THR A 200 1.87 -11.55 -2.91
N SER A 201 2.07 -12.69 -3.59
CA SER A 201 2.49 -13.93 -2.91
C SER A 201 4.00 -13.99 -2.65
N THR A 202 4.79 -13.21 -3.41
CA THR A 202 6.26 -13.18 -3.32
C THR A 202 6.80 -11.83 -2.86
N VAL A 203 6.03 -10.75 -3.08
CA VAL A 203 6.37 -9.39 -2.65
C VAL A 203 5.45 -9.02 -1.49
N PRO A 204 5.97 -8.63 -0.33
CA PRO A 204 5.17 -8.18 0.81
C PRO A 204 4.60 -6.77 0.57
N TYR A 205 3.76 -6.65 -0.47
CA TYR A 205 3.26 -5.37 -0.98
C TYR A 205 2.51 -4.55 0.07
N PHE A 206 1.71 -5.22 0.90
CA PHE A 206 0.89 -4.56 1.91
C PHE A 206 1.75 -4.04 3.07
N GLU A 207 2.78 -4.79 3.46
CA GLU A 207 3.78 -4.38 4.44
C GLU A 207 4.63 -3.22 3.90
N LEU A 208 4.97 -3.25 2.61
CA LEU A 208 5.66 -2.13 1.95
C LEU A 208 4.81 -0.87 1.96
N THR A 209 3.52 -0.96 1.62
CA THR A 209 2.62 0.19 1.65
C THR A 209 2.51 0.77 3.06
N SER A 210 2.52 -0.09 4.10
CA SER A 210 2.37 0.35 5.49
C SER A 210 3.67 0.89 6.10
N PHE A 211 4.80 0.21 5.90
CA PHE A 211 6.02 0.47 6.66
C PHE A 211 7.21 0.95 5.82
N HIS A 212 7.17 0.79 4.50
CA HIS A 212 8.23 1.16 3.59
C HIS A 212 7.71 1.91 2.36
N PRO A 213 6.96 3.01 2.55
CA PRO A 213 6.37 3.75 1.44
C PRO A 213 7.43 4.34 0.49
N GLU A 214 8.66 4.57 0.96
CA GLU A 214 9.78 5.03 0.13
C GLU A 214 10.12 4.03 -0.98
N LEU A 215 9.93 2.73 -0.74
CA LEU A 215 10.19 1.70 -1.74
C LEU A 215 9.11 1.72 -2.84
N LEU A 216 7.84 1.87 -2.47
CA LEU A 216 6.76 1.98 -3.45
C LEU A 216 6.79 3.33 -4.18
N LEU A 217 7.15 4.41 -3.49
CA LEU A 217 7.36 5.71 -4.13
C LEU A 217 8.41 5.60 -5.24
N ARG A 218 9.53 4.92 -4.98
CA ARG A 218 10.57 4.67 -5.98
C ARG A 218 10.03 3.89 -7.19
N GLU A 219 9.23 2.85 -6.97
CA GLU A 219 8.61 2.10 -8.07
C GLU A 219 7.71 3.01 -8.94
N PHE A 220 6.85 3.82 -8.32
CA PHE A 220 6.00 4.75 -9.06
C PHE A 220 6.80 5.84 -9.78
N ILE A 221 7.89 6.33 -9.19
CA ILE A 221 8.80 7.26 -9.89
C ILE A 221 9.39 6.61 -11.15
N ILE A 222 9.86 5.36 -11.04
CA ILE A 222 10.41 4.64 -12.19
C ILE A 222 9.34 4.41 -13.27
N LEU A 223 8.14 4.01 -12.88
CA LEU A 223 7.03 3.83 -13.80
C LEU A 223 6.64 5.14 -14.51
N ALA A 224 6.70 6.27 -13.80
CA ALA A 224 6.32 7.59 -14.34
C ALA A 224 7.42 8.25 -15.19
N HIS A 225 8.68 8.07 -14.83
CA HIS A 225 9.80 8.84 -15.39
C HIS A 225 10.88 7.98 -16.07
N GLY A 226 10.77 6.65 -15.98
CA GLY A 226 11.67 5.71 -16.63
C GLY A 226 12.89 5.32 -15.78
N GLU A 227 13.74 4.45 -16.36
CA GLU A 227 14.84 3.78 -15.67
C GLU A 227 16.00 4.69 -15.25
N ARG A 228 15.97 5.98 -15.58
CA ARG A 228 16.95 6.95 -15.06
C ARG A 228 16.93 7.06 -13.52
N PHE A 229 15.80 6.68 -12.89
CA PHE A 229 15.65 6.64 -11.43
C PHE A 229 16.01 5.27 -10.82
N GLY A 230 16.45 4.30 -11.65
CA GLY A 230 16.79 2.96 -11.23
C GLY A 230 16.00 1.89 -11.98
N LYS A 231 16.02 0.69 -11.45
CA LYS A 231 15.28 -0.45 -11.99
C LYS A 231 14.13 -0.83 -11.08
N LEU A 232 13.01 -1.24 -11.67
CA LEU A 232 11.90 -1.81 -10.92
C LEU A 232 12.35 -3.04 -10.14
N ARG A 233 11.96 -3.08 -8.87
CA ARG A 233 12.29 -4.17 -7.97
C ARG A 233 11.10 -5.13 -7.79
N PHE A 234 9.91 -4.58 -7.73
CA PHE A 234 8.69 -5.31 -7.40
C PHE A 234 7.78 -5.49 -8.60
N TYR A 235 7.52 -4.41 -9.34
CA TYR A 235 6.74 -4.48 -10.54
C TYR A 235 7.55 -5.10 -11.69
N LYS A 236 6.90 -5.98 -12.44
CA LYS A 236 7.47 -6.65 -13.64
C LYS A 236 6.55 -6.37 -14.83
N LYS A 237 7.17 -6.19 -15.98
CA LYS A 237 6.48 -5.99 -17.26
C LYS A 237 6.04 -7.31 -17.85
#